data_0c31e4ac2a4c711d482600cefb31765a
#
_entry.id   0c31e4ac2a4c711d482600cefb31765a
#
_cell.length_a   1.000
_cell.length_b   1.000
_cell.length_c   1.000
_cell.angle_alpha   90.00
_cell.angle_beta   90.00
_cell.angle_gamma   90.00
#
_symmetry.space_group_name_H-M   'P 1'
#
loop_
_entity.id
_entity.type
_entity.pdbx_description
1 polymer ?
#
loop_
_entity_poly.entity_id
_entity_poly.type
_entity_poly.pdbx_seq_one_letter_code
_entity_poly.pdbx_strand_id
1 'polypeptide(L)'
;MSLENIYYIGQTVAVLAIIGSLIVLIFQVRQANALTREAAVREQIDGLKRIFVAIYENADITDIYIRGMRDYSQLSEVEFARFRALSLSLLRQWEELHIQFCKGWIDKDIWSAHTRQLRSSQKTGTFRHLWSTDKELFDEDFQGFIDAQLVISESERAPDLADTQE
;
A
#
# COMPACT_ATOMS: atom_id res chain seq x y z
N MET A 1 -12.32 57.32 -31.69
CA MET A 1 -11.83 56.63 -30.48
C MET A 1 -10.52 57.25 -30.11
N SER A 2 -10.39 57.72 -28.86
CA SER A 2 -9.11 58.30 -28.42
C SER A 2 -8.07 57.15 -28.20
N LEU A 3 -6.78 57.48 -28.38
CA LEU A 3 -5.68 56.52 -28.12
C LEU A 3 -5.76 55.91 -26.72
N GLU A 4 -6.22 56.67 -25.75
CA GLU A 4 -6.46 56.21 -24.36
C GLU A 4 -7.51 55.09 -24.27
N ASN A 5 -8.63 55.20 -24.98
CA ASN A 5 -9.64 54.17 -25.00
C ASN A 5 -9.16 52.85 -25.60
N ILE A 6 -8.33 52.91 -26.64
CA ILE A 6 -7.70 51.74 -27.26
C ILE A 6 -6.74 51.05 -26.27
N TYR A 7 -5.96 51.83 -25.52
CA TYR A 7 -5.04 51.35 -24.50
C TYR A 7 -5.78 50.60 -23.39
N TYR A 8 -6.83 51.17 -22.80
CA TYR A 8 -7.61 50.53 -21.73
C TYR A 8 -8.33 49.26 -22.20
N ILE A 9 -8.88 49.25 -23.42
CA ILE A 9 -9.49 48.06 -24.00
C ILE A 9 -8.45 46.95 -24.16
N GLY A 10 -7.28 47.27 -24.71
CA GLY A 10 -6.18 46.32 -24.89
C GLY A 10 -5.71 45.74 -23.56
N GLN A 11 -5.55 46.59 -22.54
CA GLN A 11 -5.18 46.14 -21.20
C GLN A 11 -6.23 45.22 -20.57
N THR A 12 -7.52 45.55 -20.69
CA THR A 12 -8.63 44.71 -20.18
C THR A 12 -8.66 43.35 -20.86
N VAL A 13 -8.52 43.32 -22.19
CA VAL A 13 -8.46 42.06 -22.95
C VAL A 13 -7.25 41.22 -22.53
N ALA A 14 -6.09 41.80 -22.33
CA ALA A 14 -4.89 41.12 -21.88
C ALA A 14 -5.10 40.48 -20.48
N VAL A 15 -5.69 41.20 -19.54
CA VAL A 15 -6.00 40.70 -18.20
C VAL A 15 -6.98 39.53 -18.26
N LEU A 16 -8.05 39.65 -19.07
CA LEU A 16 -9.02 38.56 -19.24
C LEU A 16 -8.38 37.32 -19.88
N ALA A 17 -7.47 37.50 -20.85
CA ALA A 17 -6.74 36.41 -21.47
C ALA A 17 -5.82 35.68 -20.45
N ILE A 18 -5.15 36.44 -19.58
CA ILE A 18 -4.32 35.89 -18.51
C ILE A 18 -5.17 35.08 -17.52
N ILE A 19 -6.31 35.64 -17.07
CA ILE A 19 -7.23 34.92 -16.16
C ILE A 19 -7.76 33.65 -16.82
N GLY A 20 -8.17 33.70 -18.08
CA GLY A 20 -8.60 32.52 -18.83
C GLY A 20 -7.52 31.46 -18.92
N SER A 21 -6.28 31.85 -19.20
CA SER A 21 -5.13 30.94 -19.26
C SER A 21 -4.83 30.30 -17.89
N LEU A 22 -4.94 31.06 -16.79
CA LEU A 22 -4.76 30.52 -15.44
C LEU A 22 -5.84 29.51 -15.08
N ILE A 23 -7.09 29.76 -15.46
CA ILE A 23 -8.19 28.80 -15.23
C ILE A 23 -7.93 27.49 -15.97
N VAL A 24 -7.55 27.57 -17.25
CA VAL A 24 -7.20 26.38 -18.04
C VAL A 24 -6.02 25.62 -17.41
N LEU A 25 -5.00 26.33 -16.96
CA LEU A 25 -3.84 25.73 -16.29
C LEU A 25 -4.25 24.99 -15.00
N ILE A 26 -5.14 25.57 -14.19
CA ILE A 26 -5.65 24.92 -12.97
C ILE A 26 -6.35 23.59 -13.32
N PHE A 27 -7.17 23.56 -14.35
CA PHE A 27 -7.80 22.32 -14.81
C PHE A 27 -6.79 21.30 -15.29
N GLN A 28 -5.80 21.70 -16.08
CA GLN A 28 -4.73 20.80 -16.55
C GLN A 28 -3.93 20.20 -15.40
N VAL A 29 -3.55 21.03 -14.41
CA VAL A 29 -2.81 20.55 -13.22
C VAL A 29 -3.66 19.57 -12.40
N ARG A 30 -4.95 19.86 -12.20
CA ARG A 30 -5.85 18.92 -11.49
C ARG A 30 -5.98 17.59 -12.21
N GLN A 31 -6.13 17.63 -13.53
CA GLN A 31 -6.21 16.40 -14.35
C GLN A 31 -4.89 15.62 -14.30
N ALA A 32 -3.75 16.30 -14.44
CA ALA A 32 -2.44 15.68 -14.35
C ALA A 32 -2.23 15.00 -12.98
N ASN A 33 -2.60 15.68 -11.88
CA ASN A 33 -2.51 15.13 -10.54
C ASN A 33 -3.42 13.88 -10.34
N ALA A 34 -4.62 13.88 -10.92
CA ALA A 34 -5.52 12.72 -10.88
C ALA A 34 -4.90 11.51 -11.59
N LEU A 35 -4.39 11.71 -12.82
CA LEU A 35 -3.71 10.66 -13.59
C LEU A 35 -2.46 10.12 -12.88
N THR A 36 -1.65 11.00 -12.28
CA THR A 36 -0.48 10.59 -11.50
C THR A 36 -0.87 9.72 -10.30
N ARG A 37 -1.97 10.07 -9.62
CA ARG A 37 -2.48 9.32 -8.48
C ARG A 37 -2.96 7.92 -8.90
N GLU A 38 -3.73 7.83 -9.98
CA GLU A 38 -4.18 6.54 -10.53
C GLU A 38 -3.00 5.67 -10.98
N ALA A 39 -1.99 6.26 -11.62
CA ALA A 39 -0.79 5.55 -12.03
C ALA A 39 0.00 5.01 -10.81
N ALA A 40 0.14 5.80 -9.76
CA ALA A 40 0.82 5.38 -8.52
C ALA A 40 0.11 4.18 -7.86
N VAL A 41 -1.22 4.22 -7.72
CA VAL A 41 -2.00 3.11 -7.15
C VAL A 41 -1.86 1.85 -8.00
N ARG A 42 -1.94 1.98 -9.33
CA ARG A 42 -1.76 0.84 -10.26
C ARG A 42 -0.38 0.22 -10.12
N GLU A 43 0.69 1.03 -10.08
CA GLU A 43 2.07 0.55 -9.91
C GLU A 43 2.23 -0.27 -8.62
N GLN A 44 1.60 0.13 -7.52
CA GLN A 44 1.66 -0.62 -6.25
C GLN A 44 0.93 -1.95 -6.33
N ILE A 45 -0.26 -1.98 -6.95
CA ILE A 45 -1.00 -3.23 -7.15
C ILE A 45 -0.19 -4.18 -8.05
N ASP A 46 0.43 -3.68 -9.11
CA ASP A 46 1.27 -4.46 -10.00
C ASP A 46 2.57 -4.93 -9.30
N GLY A 47 3.12 -4.12 -8.39
CA GLY A 47 4.25 -4.50 -7.53
C GLY A 47 3.91 -5.72 -6.66
N LEU A 48 2.80 -5.67 -5.96
CA LEU A 48 2.31 -6.79 -5.15
C LEU A 48 2.08 -8.04 -6.00
N LYS A 49 1.44 -7.90 -7.15
CA LYS A 49 1.22 -8.99 -8.10
C LYS A 49 2.52 -9.62 -8.57
N ARG A 50 3.55 -8.84 -8.89
CA ARG A 50 4.87 -9.36 -9.31
C ARG A 50 5.51 -10.26 -8.24
N ILE A 51 5.39 -9.91 -6.96
CA ILE A 51 5.92 -10.72 -5.86
C ILE A 51 5.16 -12.07 -5.78
N PHE A 52 3.83 -12.04 -5.87
CA PHE A 52 3.05 -13.28 -5.88
C PHE A 52 3.36 -14.14 -7.11
N VAL A 53 3.53 -13.53 -8.30
CA VAL A 53 3.97 -14.24 -9.51
C VAL A 53 5.31 -14.94 -9.27
N ALA A 54 6.30 -14.24 -8.71
CA ALA A 54 7.60 -14.83 -8.40
C ALA A 54 7.51 -16.01 -7.42
N ILE A 55 6.54 -16.00 -6.50
CA ILE A 55 6.30 -17.11 -5.57
C ILE A 55 5.74 -18.32 -6.32
N TYR A 56 4.64 -18.18 -7.10
CA TYR A 56 3.96 -19.34 -7.66
C TYR A 56 4.58 -19.84 -8.99
N GLU A 57 5.39 -19.06 -9.69
CA GLU A 57 6.10 -19.51 -10.89
C GLU A 57 7.36 -20.32 -10.60
N ASN A 58 7.88 -20.23 -9.37
CA ASN A 58 9.07 -20.98 -8.96
C ASN A 58 8.73 -21.98 -7.86
N ALA A 59 8.78 -23.26 -8.19
CA ALA A 59 8.43 -24.35 -7.27
C ALA A 59 9.26 -24.31 -5.96
N ASP A 60 10.55 -24.02 -6.04
CA ASP A 60 11.43 -23.96 -4.86
C ASP A 60 11.05 -22.79 -3.95
N ILE A 61 10.74 -21.64 -4.54
CA ILE A 61 10.29 -20.47 -3.79
C ILE A 61 8.92 -20.71 -3.16
N THR A 62 8.01 -21.35 -3.91
CA THR A 62 6.69 -21.76 -3.40
C THR A 62 6.83 -22.66 -2.18
N ASP A 63 7.66 -23.70 -2.26
CA ASP A 63 7.91 -24.63 -1.16
C ASP A 63 8.48 -23.94 0.07
N ILE A 64 9.51 -23.11 -0.11
CA ILE A 64 10.11 -22.31 0.97
C ILE A 64 9.05 -21.39 1.60
N TYR A 65 8.21 -20.73 0.78
CA TYR A 65 7.18 -19.83 1.27
C TYR A 65 6.12 -20.55 2.08
N ILE A 66 5.62 -21.70 1.59
CA ILE A 66 4.59 -22.51 2.28
C ILE A 66 5.14 -23.05 3.60
N ARG A 67 6.34 -23.64 3.60
CA ARG A 67 6.98 -24.16 4.83
C ARG A 67 7.25 -23.03 5.82
N GLY A 68 7.82 -21.94 5.34
CA GLY A 68 8.12 -20.76 6.15
C GLY A 68 6.88 -20.14 6.79
N MET A 69 5.79 -19.99 6.05
CA MET A 69 4.52 -19.47 6.59
C MET A 69 3.91 -20.42 7.64
N ARG A 70 4.14 -21.71 7.53
CA ARG A 70 3.66 -22.70 8.50
C ARG A 70 4.53 -22.73 9.76
N ASP A 71 5.84 -22.86 9.56
CA ASP A 71 6.82 -22.95 10.64
C ASP A 71 8.22 -22.62 10.10
N TYR A 72 8.70 -21.39 10.37
CA TYR A 72 10.01 -20.94 9.90
C TYR A 72 11.20 -21.73 10.48
N SER A 73 11.02 -22.41 11.63
CA SER A 73 12.10 -23.19 12.25
C SER A 73 12.49 -24.44 11.43
N GLN A 74 11.65 -24.83 10.47
CA GLN A 74 11.91 -25.95 9.55
C GLN A 74 12.74 -25.54 8.32
N LEU A 75 13.04 -24.26 8.16
CA LEU A 75 13.85 -23.76 7.06
C LEU A 75 15.35 -23.81 7.42
N SER A 76 16.18 -24.19 6.45
CA SER A 76 17.63 -23.96 6.57
C SER A 76 17.93 -22.45 6.60
N GLU A 77 19.13 -22.09 7.03
CA GLU A 77 19.58 -20.69 7.11
C GLU A 77 19.39 -19.93 5.77
N VAL A 78 19.76 -20.57 4.65
CA VAL A 78 19.62 -19.98 3.30
C VAL A 78 18.15 -19.85 2.91
N GLU A 79 17.33 -20.86 3.19
CA GLU A 79 15.88 -20.82 2.92
C GLU A 79 15.18 -19.76 3.78
N PHE A 80 15.57 -19.66 5.05
CA PHE A 80 15.04 -18.62 5.94
C PHE A 80 15.40 -17.21 5.44
N ALA A 81 16.64 -17.00 5.00
CA ALA A 81 17.05 -15.71 4.42
C ALA A 81 16.19 -15.35 3.19
N ARG A 82 15.92 -16.32 2.30
CA ARG A 82 15.04 -16.12 1.12
C ARG A 82 13.60 -15.84 1.55
N PHE A 83 13.07 -16.62 2.49
CA PHE A 83 11.71 -16.44 3.03
C PHE A 83 11.55 -15.06 3.67
N ARG A 84 12.52 -14.65 4.51
CA ARG A 84 12.52 -13.34 5.15
C ARG A 84 12.55 -12.20 4.12
N ALA A 85 13.40 -12.30 3.10
CA ALA A 85 13.47 -11.29 2.03
C ALA A 85 12.16 -11.15 1.27
N LEU A 86 11.48 -12.26 0.94
CA LEU A 86 10.15 -12.25 0.32
C LEU A 86 9.10 -11.62 1.24
N SER A 87 9.09 -12.00 2.51
CA SER A 87 8.15 -11.49 3.50
C SER A 87 8.32 -9.99 3.74
N LEU A 88 9.56 -9.51 3.84
CA LEU A 88 9.86 -8.08 3.93
C LEU A 88 9.43 -7.33 2.67
N SER A 89 9.64 -7.91 1.48
CA SER A 89 9.18 -7.31 0.22
C SER A 89 7.66 -7.17 0.17
N LEU A 90 6.93 -8.18 0.62
CA LEU A 90 5.46 -8.12 0.75
C LEU A 90 5.03 -7.04 1.76
N LEU A 91 5.67 -6.98 2.93
CA LEU A 91 5.36 -5.96 3.94
C LEU A 91 5.64 -4.54 3.45
N ARG A 92 6.73 -4.32 2.67
CA ARG A 92 6.99 -3.02 2.02
C ARG A 92 5.89 -2.61 1.05
N GLN A 93 5.34 -3.55 0.27
CA GLN A 93 4.20 -3.25 -0.60
C GLN A 93 2.94 -2.88 0.21
N TRP A 94 2.72 -3.53 1.35
CA TRP A 94 1.61 -3.19 2.25
C TRP A 94 1.80 -1.84 2.92
N GLU A 95 3.03 -1.50 3.33
CA GLU A 95 3.37 -0.18 3.86
C GLU A 95 3.05 0.92 2.85
N GLU A 96 3.47 0.76 1.60
CA GLU A 96 3.22 1.74 0.54
C GLU A 96 1.71 1.90 0.25
N LEU A 97 0.97 0.79 0.22
CA LEU A 97 -0.50 0.83 0.10
C LEU A 97 -1.14 1.56 1.29
N HIS A 98 -0.63 1.35 2.51
CA HIS A 98 -1.08 2.05 3.71
C HIS A 98 -0.85 3.56 3.60
N ILE A 99 0.35 3.97 3.18
CA ILE A 99 0.69 5.39 2.97
C ILE A 99 -0.27 6.02 1.94
N GLN A 100 -0.56 5.34 0.84
CA GLN A 100 -1.49 5.83 -0.19
C GLN A 100 -2.93 5.91 0.33
N PHE A 101 -3.34 4.97 1.16
CA PHE A 101 -4.64 5.02 1.82
C PHE A 101 -4.73 6.21 2.79
N CYS A 102 -3.72 6.46 3.62
CA CYS A 102 -3.65 7.61 4.52
C CYS A 102 -3.68 8.95 3.77
N LYS A 103 -3.08 9.01 2.56
CA LYS A 103 -3.17 10.17 1.66
C LYS A 103 -4.54 10.32 0.97
N GLY A 104 -5.48 9.39 1.18
CA GLY A 104 -6.79 9.39 0.53
C GLY A 104 -6.73 9.09 -0.98
N TRP A 105 -5.71 8.35 -1.44
CA TRP A 105 -5.55 7.96 -2.84
C TRP A 105 -6.22 6.61 -3.15
N ILE A 106 -6.46 5.82 -2.14
CA ILE A 106 -7.13 4.51 -2.21
C ILE A 106 -8.48 4.59 -1.52
N ASP A 107 -9.53 4.08 -2.15
CA ASP A 107 -10.87 4.00 -1.58
C ASP A 107 -10.94 2.98 -0.42
N LYS A 108 -11.84 3.26 0.55
CA LYS A 108 -12.01 2.42 1.74
C LYS A 108 -12.36 0.97 1.40
N ASP A 109 -13.13 0.73 0.36
CA ASP A 109 -13.55 -0.62 -0.04
C ASP A 109 -12.36 -1.42 -0.59
N ILE A 110 -11.52 -0.78 -1.41
CA ILE A 110 -10.29 -1.37 -1.93
C ILE A 110 -9.34 -1.66 -0.75
N TRP A 111 -9.11 -0.68 0.12
CA TRP A 111 -8.27 -0.84 1.30
C TRP A 111 -8.75 -1.97 2.20
N SER A 112 -10.06 -2.05 2.48
CA SER A 112 -10.63 -3.09 3.33
C SER A 112 -10.45 -4.51 2.75
N ALA A 113 -10.51 -4.65 1.42
CA ALA A 113 -10.24 -5.92 0.74
C ALA A 113 -8.78 -6.35 0.93
N HIS A 114 -7.84 -5.43 0.73
CA HIS A 114 -6.42 -5.69 0.95
C HIS A 114 -6.12 -6.01 2.42
N THR A 115 -6.69 -5.27 3.36
CA THR A 115 -6.51 -5.51 4.81
C THR A 115 -6.97 -6.91 5.23
N ARG A 116 -8.07 -7.43 4.66
CA ARG A 116 -8.53 -8.81 4.92
C ARG A 116 -7.49 -9.85 4.48
N GLN A 117 -6.84 -9.63 3.33
CA GLN A 117 -5.79 -10.52 2.84
C GLN A 117 -4.56 -10.49 3.78
N LEU A 118 -4.12 -9.29 4.18
CA LEU A 118 -3.03 -9.14 5.14
C LEU A 118 -3.35 -9.83 6.47
N ARG A 119 -4.54 -9.64 7.01
CA ARG A 119 -5.01 -10.27 8.26
C ARG A 119 -4.98 -11.79 8.20
N SER A 120 -5.25 -12.38 7.05
CA SER A 120 -5.14 -13.82 6.85
C SER A 120 -3.71 -14.33 7.10
N SER A 121 -2.68 -13.62 6.68
CA SER A 121 -1.27 -14.00 6.92
C SER A 121 -0.80 -13.76 8.35
N GLN A 122 -1.39 -12.81 9.06
CA GLN A 122 -1.05 -12.47 10.45
C GLN A 122 -1.44 -13.54 11.47
N LYS A 123 -2.29 -14.50 11.09
CA LYS A 123 -2.73 -15.59 11.96
C LYS A 123 -1.60 -16.60 12.28
N THR A 124 -0.50 -16.56 11.55
CA THR A 124 0.63 -17.48 11.72
C THR A 124 1.61 -17.00 12.79
N GLY A 125 2.20 -17.96 13.55
CA GLY A 125 3.27 -17.65 14.50
C GLY A 125 4.50 -17.07 13.81
N THR A 126 4.77 -17.52 12.59
CA THR A 126 5.87 -17.03 11.75
C THR A 126 5.75 -15.55 11.43
N PHE A 127 4.57 -15.07 11.07
CA PHE A 127 4.36 -13.64 10.81
C PHE A 127 4.69 -12.80 12.04
N ARG A 128 4.22 -13.21 13.22
CA ARG A 128 4.48 -12.51 14.48
C ARG A 128 5.96 -12.47 14.82
N HIS A 129 6.68 -13.57 14.60
CA HIS A 129 8.11 -13.63 14.80
C HIS A 129 8.84 -12.64 13.88
N LEU A 130 8.55 -12.67 12.57
CA LEU A 130 9.13 -11.74 11.63
C LEU A 130 8.81 -10.28 11.99
N TRP A 131 7.56 -10.00 12.33
CA TRP A 131 7.14 -8.66 12.71
C TRP A 131 7.85 -8.16 13.96
N SER A 132 7.93 -8.97 15.02
CA SER A 132 8.64 -8.60 16.24
C SER A 132 10.13 -8.34 16.04
N THR A 133 10.74 -8.97 15.04
CA THR A 133 12.16 -8.83 14.72
C THR A 133 12.45 -7.63 13.81
N ASP A 134 11.56 -7.38 12.86
CA ASP A 134 11.83 -6.48 11.72
C ASP A 134 10.96 -5.21 11.70
N LYS A 135 10.04 -5.02 12.63
CA LYS A 135 9.09 -3.89 12.62
C LYS A 135 9.76 -2.51 12.59
N GLU A 136 10.92 -2.38 13.23
CA GLU A 136 11.70 -1.14 13.26
C GLU A 136 12.19 -0.68 11.85
N LEU A 137 12.10 -1.56 10.86
CA LEU A 137 12.43 -1.23 9.47
C LEU A 137 11.32 -0.44 8.76
N PHE A 138 10.14 -0.31 9.35
CA PHE A 138 8.93 0.26 8.75
C PHE A 138 8.58 1.62 9.37
N ASP A 139 7.74 2.39 8.67
CA ASP A 139 7.20 3.67 9.14
C ASP A 139 6.36 3.49 10.42
N GLU A 140 6.41 4.46 11.35
CA GLU A 140 5.73 4.38 12.66
C GLU A 140 4.20 4.26 12.53
N ASP A 141 3.58 4.94 11.58
CA ASP A 141 2.13 4.84 11.35
C ASP A 141 1.75 3.44 10.86
N PHE A 142 2.60 2.85 10.00
CA PHE A 142 2.39 1.48 9.54
C PHE A 142 2.63 0.46 10.66
N GLN A 143 3.64 0.69 11.53
CA GLN A 143 3.86 -0.15 12.71
C GLN A 143 2.62 -0.15 13.60
N GLY A 144 2.08 1.02 13.92
CA GLY A 144 0.85 1.15 14.70
C GLY A 144 -0.35 0.45 14.06
N PHE A 145 -0.48 0.55 12.74
CA PHE A 145 -1.52 -0.16 11.99
C PHE A 145 -1.40 -1.68 12.12
N ILE A 146 -0.22 -2.26 11.89
CA ILE A 146 0.00 -3.71 11.99
C ILE A 146 -0.22 -4.20 13.41
N ASP A 147 0.34 -3.50 14.41
CA ASP A 147 0.18 -3.87 15.82
C ASP A 147 -1.32 -3.90 16.23
N ALA A 148 -2.11 -2.91 15.79
CA ALA A 148 -3.56 -2.89 16.00
C ALA A 148 -4.27 -4.09 15.34
N GLN A 149 -3.88 -4.47 14.12
CA GLN A 149 -4.45 -5.62 13.42
C GLN A 149 -4.10 -6.95 14.14
N LEU A 150 -2.90 -7.08 14.70
CA LEU A 150 -2.49 -8.26 15.46
C LEU A 150 -3.33 -8.44 16.72
N VAL A 151 -3.65 -7.37 17.46
CA VAL A 151 -4.54 -7.40 18.62
C VAL A 151 -5.94 -7.89 18.24
N ILE A 152 -6.50 -7.38 17.14
CA ILE A 152 -7.81 -7.82 16.63
C ILE A 152 -7.79 -9.30 16.28
N SER A 153 -6.74 -9.78 15.61
CA SER A 153 -6.61 -11.19 15.20
C SER A 153 -6.49 -12.14 16.39
N GLU A 154 -5.96 -11.67 17.52
CA GLU A 154 -5.90 -12.43 18.77
C GLU A 154 -7.26 -12.53 19.46
N SER A 155 -8.00 -11.43 19.51
CA SER A 155 -9.35 -11.43 20.08
C SER A 155 -10.34 -12.30 19.32
N GLU A 156 -10.18 -12.40 17.99
CA GLU A 156 -10.99 -13.29 17.13
C GLU A 156 -10.62 -14.78 17.31
N ARG A 157 -9.41 -15.09 17.77
CA ARG A 157 -8.93 -16.47 17.98
C ARG A 157 -9.30 -17.05 19.35
N ALA A 158 -9.52 -16.20 20.34
CA ALA A 158 -9.81 -16.62 21.72
C ALA A 158 -11.13 -17.40 21.87
N PRO A 159 -12.25 -17.13 21.16
CA PRO A 159 -13.48 -17.91 21.27
C PRO A 159 -13.37 -19.34 20.69
N ASP A 160 -12.57 -19.52 19.62
CA ASP A 160 -12.48 -20.80 18.90
C ASP A 160 -11.74 -21.91 19.71
N LEU A 161 -10.96 -21.52 20.72
CA LEU A 161 -10.26 -22.44 21.61
C LEU A 161 -11.10 -22.87 22.83
N ALA A 162 -12.18 -22.16 23.13
CA ALA A 162 -13.08 -22.48 24.23
C ALA A 162 -14.10 -23.58 23.85
N ASP A 163 -14.48 -23.67 22.57
CA ASP A 163 -15.46 -24.66 22.06
C ASP A 163 -14.86 -26.03 21.73
N THR A 164 -13.54 -26.23 21.89
CA THR A 164 -12.87 -27.50 21.54
C THR A 164 -12.57 -28.37 22.77
N GLN A 165 -13.07 -28.00 23.96
CA GLN A 165 -12.85 -28.76 25.23
C GLN A 165 -14.12 -29.33 25.84
N GLU A 166 -15.18 -29.59 25.05
CA GLU A 166 -16.32 -30.41 25.48
C GLU A 166 -16.39 -31.76 24.78
#